data_6e1ece530c928a72608122c79da86b09
#
_entry.id   6e1ece530c928a72608122c79da86b09
#
_cell.length_a   1.000
_cell.length_b   1.000
_cell.length_c   1.000
_cell.angle_alpha   90.00
_cell.angle_beta   90.00
_cell.angle_gamma   90.00
#
_symmetry.space_group_name_H-M   'P 1'
#
loop_
_entity.id
_entity.type
_entity.pdbx_description
1 polymer ?
#
loop_
_entity_poly.entity_id
_entity_poly.type
_entity_poly.pdbx_seq_one_letter_code
_entity_poly.pdbx_strand_id
1 'polypeptide(L)'
;MPDPAITPVASGDLPEDLKPLHATGLERTGDATIIGVMAHQPDILRWYFGEFYDGLFYNRHPGMRVDVRSKELLRLKLSKQHGCQFCNRFNTVEALAAGVTEDQVEAIFDLASPAWDAKDRALLRLAEEMMLQNMDGQLTPALHRDLRAH
;
A
#
# COMPACT_ATOMS: atom_id res chain seq x y z
N MET A 1 19.47 13.23 -2.30
CA MET A 1 18.17 13.65 -2.88
C MET A 1 18.11 15.16 -2.83
N PRO A 2 17.50 15.86 -3.80
CA PRO A 2 17.28 17.30 -3.67
C PRO A 2 16.42 17.58 -2.43
N ASP A 3 16.61 18.74 -1.82
CA ASP A 3 15.79 19.18 -0.71
C ASP A 3 14.32 19.27 -1.14
N PRO A 4 13.38 18.86 -0.28
CA PRO A 4 11.96 18.93 -0.61
C PRO A 4 11.53 20.40 -0.79
N ALA A 5 10.68 20.65 -1.77
CA ALA A 5 10.13 21.99 -2.03
C ALA A 5 9.27 22.52 -0.87
N ILE A 6 8.72 21.62 -0.06
CA ILE A 6 7.98 21.92 1.16
C ILE A 6 8.81 21.40 2.34
N THR A 7 9.21 22.28 3.24
CA THR A 7 9.94 21.89 4.45
C THR A 7 9.00 21.06 5.35
N PRO A 8 9.34 19.82 5.70
CA PRO A 8 8.52 19.03 6.62
C PRO A 8 8.43 19.67 7.99
N VAL A 9 7.29 19.59 8.64
CA VAL A 9 7.14 19.93 10.06
C VAL A 9 8.05 19.00 10.87
N ALA A 10 8.87 19.56 11.75
CA ALA A 10 9.77 18.77 12.58
C ALA A 10 8.98 17.92 13.59
N SER A 11 9.51 16.77 13.97
CA SER A 11 8.83 15.84 14.90
C SER A 11 8.43 16.49 16.22
N GLY A 12 9.26 17.44 16.72
CA GLY A 12 8.98 18.18 17.94
C GLY A 12 7.80 19.15 17.85
N ASP A 13 7.55 19.67 16.65
CA ASP A 13 6.51 20.67 16.36
C ASP A 13 5.17 20.05 15.91
N LEU A 14 5.13 18.71 15.78
CA LEU A 14 3.90 18.00 15.48
C LEU A 14 2.90 18.08 16.64
N PRO A 15 1.58 18.12 16.34
CA PRO A 15 0.56 17.84 17.34
C PRO A 15 0.84 16.53 18.08
N GLU A 16 0.59 16.51 19.40
CA GLU A 16 0.95 15.38 20.28
C GLU A 16 0.36 14.04 19.78
N ASP A 17 -0.85 14.06 19.26
CA ASP A 17 -1.56 12.88 18.71
C ASP A 17 -0.96 12.35 17.40
N LEU A 18 -0.16 13.16 16.70
CA LEU A 18 0.50 12.77 15.43
C LEU A 18 1.96 12.34 15.59
N LYS A 19 2.58 12.60 16.77
CA LYS A 19 3.95 12.16 17.06
C LYS A 19 4.13 10.63 16.97
N PRO A 20 3.21 9.80 17.50
CA PRO A 20 3.32 8.35 17.34
C PRO A 20 3.29 7.89 15.89
N LEU A 21 2.46 8.51 15.04
CA LEU A 21 2.41 8.20 13.61
C LEU A 21 3.76 8.48 12.93
N HIS A 22 4.38 9.63 13.22
CA HIS A 22 5.70 9.99 12.70
C HIS A 22 6.77 9.00 13.18
N ALA A 23 6.79 8.64 14.46
CA ALA A 23 7.74 7.68 15.02
C ALA A 23 7.60 6.30 14.36
N THR A 24 6.37 5.80 14.18
CA THR A 24 6.10 4.55 13.50
C THR A 24 6.57 4.57 12.04
N GLY A 25 6.32 5.67 11.32
CA GLY A 25 6.80 5.84 9.94
C GLY A 25 8.32 5.75 9.85
N LEU A 26 9.01 6.45 10.73
CA LEU A 26 10.47 6.45 10.80
C LEU A 26 11.03 5.06 11.16
N GLU A 27 10.44 4.38 12.14
CA GLU A 27 10.84 3.04 12.55
C GLU A 27 10.71 2.01 11.43
N ARG A 28 9.56 2.01 10.73
CA ARG A 28 9.24 1.00 9.71
C ARG A 28 9.96 1.20 8.39
N THR A 29 10.17 2.43 7.98
CA THR A 29 10.67 2.75 6.63
C THR A 29 11.99 3.54 6.63
N GLY A 30 12.43 4.02 7.78
CA GLY A 30 13.57 4.93 7.90
C GLY A 30 13.28 6.34 7.37
N ASP A 31 12.01 6.66 7.07
CA ASP A 31 11.63 7.93 6.46
C ASP A 31 10.21 8.34 6.90
N ALA A 32 10.08 9.49 7.51
CA ALA A 32 8.80 10.08 7.92
C ALA A 32 8.52 11.42 7.21
N THR A 33 9.24 11.73 6.14
CA THR A 33 9.13 13.02 5.42
C THR A 33 7.69 13.29 4.96
N ILE A 34 6.98 12.28 4.44
CA ILE A 34 5.60 12.44 3.98
C ILE A 34 4.67 12.87 5.11
N ILE A 35 4.89 12.35 6.33
CA ILE A 35 4.10 12.70 7.50
C ILE A 35 4.36 14.15 7.89
N GLY A 36 5.64 14.56 7.91
CA GLY A 36 6.02 15.95 8.18
C GLY A 36 5.46 16.93 7.14
N VAL A 37 5.46 16.57 5.86
CA VAL A 37 4.86 17.40 4.80
C VAL A 37 3.34 17.50 4.96
N MET A 38 2.65 16.39 5.18
CA MET A 38 1.19 16.39 5.38
C MET A 38 0.78 17.07 6.69
N ALA A 39 1.67 17.17 7.67
CA ALA A 39 1.39 17.80 8.96
C ALA A 39 1.14 19.32 8.88
N HIS A 40 1.43 19.97 7.75
CA HIS A 40 0.95 21.33 7.48
C HIS A 40 -0.58 21.41 7.42
N GLN A 41 -1.25 20.27 7.22
CA GLN A 41 -2.70 20.12 7.28
C GLN A 41 -3.04 18.94 8.21
N PRO A 42 -2.95 19.13 9.53
CA PRO A 42 -3.02 18.02 10.50
C PRO A 42 -4.35 17.27 10.46
N ASP A 43 -5.46 17.93 10.14
CA ASP A 43 -6.76 17.28 10.03
C ASP A 43 -6.83 16.34 8.83
N ILE A 44 -6.22 16.71 7.70
CA ILE A 44 -6.09 15.83 6.52
C ILE A 44 -5.20 14.62 6.87
N LEU A 45 -4.11 14.84 7.61
CA LEU A 45 -3.23 13.76 8.05
C LEU A 45 -3.96 12.76 8.97
N ARG A 46 -4.76 13.26 9.93
CA ARG A 46 -5.60 12.42 10.80
C ARG A 46 -6.61 11.59 10.02
N TRP A 47 -7.35 12.26 9.12
CA TRP A 47 -8.30 11.57 8.27
C TRP A 47 -7.64 10.51 7.40
N TYR A 48 -6.52 10.86 6.74
CA TYR A 48 -5.85 9.96 5.79
C TYR A 48 -5.30 8.70 6.47
N PHE A 49 -4.56 8.83 7.55
CA PHE A 49 -3.97 7.66 8.22
C PHE A 49 -4.93 7.00 9.22
N GLY A 50 -5.75 7.75 9.91
CA GLY A 50 -6.70 7.20 10.89
C GLY A 50 -7.93 6.58 10.25
N GLU A 51 -8.76 7.39 9.60
CA GLU A 51 -10.06 6.92 9.11
C GLU A 51 -9.95 6.20 7.77
N PHE A 52 -9.33 6.83 6.78
CA PHE A 52 -9.26 6.26 5.43
C PHE A 52 -8.33 5.04 5.38
N TYR A 53 -7.08 5.21 5.82
CA TYR A 53 -6.07 4.16 5.69
C TYR A 53 -6.39 2.95 6.58
N ASP A 54 -6.61 3.19 7.86
CA ASP A 54 -6.95 2.14 8.82
C ASP A 54 -8.28 1.46 8.46
N GLY A 55 -9.29 2.25 8.09
CA GLY A 55 -10.59 1.73 7.71
C GLY A 55 -10.55 0.87 6.46
N LEU A 56 -9.85 1.33 5.41
CA LEU A 56 -9.81 0.65 4.12
C LEU A 56 -8.88 -0.57 4.11
N PHE A 57 -7.66 -0.42 4.64
CA PHE A 57 -6.65 -1.47 4.49
C PHE A 57 -6.64 -2.49 5.63
N TYR A 58 -7.00 -2.11 6.85
CA TYR A 58 -6.91 -2.98 8.02
C TYR A 58 -8.24 -3.57 8.50
N ASN A 59 -9.27 -3.56 7.65
CA ASN A 59 -10.56 -4.23 7.90
C ASN A 59 -11.25 -3.78 9.19
N ARG A 60 -11.18 -2.51 9.54
CA ARG A 60 -11.83 -1.99 10.74
C ARG A 60 -13.32 -1.72 10.58
N HIS A 61 -13.83 -1.75 9.34
CA HIS A 61 -15.25 -1.60 9.08
C HIS A 61 -15.97 -2.95 9.04
N PRO A 62 -17.09 -3.10 9.76
CA PRO A 62 -17.96 -4.26 9.63
C PRO A 62 -18.40 -4.44 8.16
N GLY A 63 -18.29 -5.64 7.63
CA GLY A 63 -18.69 -5.93 6.26
C GLY A 63 -17.57 -5.85 5.21
N MET A 64 -16.36 -5.42 5.56
CA MET A 64 -15.20 -5.62 4.70
C MET A 64 -14.89 -7.11 4.56
N ARG A 65 -14.80 -7.58 3.31
CA ARG A 65 -14.65 -9.01 2.98
C ARG A 65 -13.28 -9.37 2.43
N VAL A 66 -12.57 -8.39 1.85
CA VAL A 66 -11.23 -8.61 1.32
C VAL A 66 -10.24 -8.55 2.48
N ASP A 67 -9.50 -9.62 2.69
CA ASP A 67 -8.52 -9.73 3.78
C ASP A 67 -7.33 -8.77 3.59
N VAL A 68 -6.64 -8.49 4.69
CA VAL A 68 -5.52 -7.54 4.73
C VAL A 68 -4.40 -7.98 3.78
N ARG A 69 -4.04 -9.28 3.77
CA ARG A 69 -2.97 -9.80 2.91
C ARG A 69 -3.25 -9.52 1.42
N SER A 70 -4.48 -9.76 0.98
CA SER A 70 -4.90 -9.49 -0.41
C SER A 70 -4.77 -8.02 -0.77
N LYS A 71 -5.14 -7.12 0.12
CA LYS A 71 -5.00 -5.66 -0.09
C LYS A 71 -3.54 -5.24 -0.15
N GLU A 72 -2.71 -5.75 0.76
CA GLU A 72 -1.29 -5.44 0.79
C GLU A 72 -0.54 -6.01 -0.42
N LEU A 73 -0.92 -7.19 -0.91
CA LEU A 73 -0.38 -7.75 -2.15
C LEU A 73 -0.65 -6.84 -3.36
N LEU A 74 -1.89 -6.34 -3.50
CA LEU A 74 -2.25 -5.39 -4.55
C LEU A 74 -1.45 -4.07 -4.43
N ARG A 75 -1.36 -3.52 -3.23
CA ARG A 75 -0.61 -2.28 -2.96
C ARG A 75 0.86 -2.43 -3.29
N LEU A 76 1.46 -3.56 -2.91
CA LEU A 76 2.86 -3.86 -3.21
C LEU A 76 3.08 -3.94 -4.73
N LYS A 77 2.26 -4.70 -5.45
CA LYS A 77 2.34 -4.82 -6.92
C LYS A 77 2.26 -3.45 -7.58
N LEU A 78 1.22 -2.66 -7.26
CA LEU A 78 1.02 -1.32 -7.83
C LEU A 78 2.19 -0.37 -7.51
N SER A 79 2.69 -0.36 -6.28
CA SER A 79 3.80 0.52 -5.90
C SER A 79 5.10 0.19 -6.63
N LYS A 80 5.39 -1.09 -6.82
CA LYS A 80 6.57 -1.54 -7.58
C LYS A 80 6.44 -1.20 -9.07
N GLN A 81 5.26 -1.37 -9.65
CA GLN A 81 5.00 -1.02 -11.04
C GLN A 81 5.09 0.47 -11.33
N HIS A 82 4.61 1.32 -10.41
CA HIS A 82 4.69 2.77 -10.54
C HIS A 82 6.05 3.36 -10.14
N GLY A 83 6.99 2.53 -9.66
CA GLY A 83 8.34 2.97 -9.30
C GLY A 83 8.40 3.92 -8.12
N CYS A 84 7.37 3.99 -7.29
CA CYS A 84 7.33 4.82 -6.09
C CYS A 84 8.24 4.26 -5.01
N GLN A 85 9.43 4.82 -4.84
CA GLN A 85 10.43 4.31 -3.88
C GLN A 85 9.94 4.32 -2.43
N PHE A 86 9.26 5.38 -2.00
CA PHE A 86 8.66 5.45 -0.67
C PHE A 86 7.58 4.38 -0.48
N CYS A 87 6.64 4.29 -1.45
CA CYS A 87 5.57 3.30 -1.40
C CYS A 87 6.12 1.87 -1.43
N ASN A 88 7.19 1.61 -2.20
CA ASN A 88 7.82 0.30 -2.27
C ASN A 88 8.36 -0.14 -0.91
N ARG A 89 9.07 0.73 -0.20
CA ARG A 89 9.59 0.42 1.14
C ARG A 89 8.45 0.14 2.11
N PHE A 90 7.50 1.05 2.20
CA PHE A 90 6.37 0.93 3.13
C PHE A 90 5.51 -0.30 2.81
N ASN A 91 5.08 -0.46 1.56
CA ASN A 91 4.20 -1.56 1.18
C ASN A 91 4.89 -2.93 1.24
N THR A 92 6.23 -3.01 1.09
CA THR A 92 6.95 -4.26 1.30
C THR A 92 6.89 -4.69 2.77
N VAL A 93 7.12 -3.77 3.71
CA VAL A 93 7.03 -4.07 5.14
C VAL A 93 5.61 -4.50 5.53
N GLU A 94 4.60 -3.78 5.07
CA GLU A 94 3.20 -4.11 5.36
C GLU A 94 2.76 -5.43 4.73
N ALA A 95 3.20 -5.72 3.50
CA ALA A 95 2.88 -6.98 2.82
C ALA A 95 3.51 -8.19 3.55
N LEU A 96 4.78 -8.08 3.96
CA LEU A 96 5.44 -9.13 4.76
C LEU A 96 4.73 -9.32 6.11
N ALA A 97 4.38 -8.24 6.80
CA ALA A 97 3.64 -8.30 8.05
C ALA A 97 2.23 -8.92 7.89
N ALA A 98 1.62 -8.78 6.71
CA ALA A 98 0.34 -9.38 6.36
C ALA A 98 0.44 -10.85 5.88
N GLY A 99 1.66 -11.41 5.79
CA GLY A 99 1.88 -12.80 5.43
C GLY A 99 2.21 -13.06 3.94
N VAL A 100 2.57 -12.02 3.17
CA VAL A 100 3.26 -12.19 1.89
C VAL A 100 4.70 -12.61 2.19
N THR A 101 5.21 -13.63 1.51
CA THR A 101 6.57 -14.12 1.74
C THR A 101 7.62 -13.34 0.94
N GLU A 102 8.89 -13.45 1.32
CA GLU A 102 9.99 -12.83 0.57
C GLU A 102 10.05 -13.36 -0.86
N ASP A 103 9.90 -14.67 -1.07
CA ASP A 103 9.84 -15.29 -2.41
C ASP A 103 8.71 -14.69 -3.25
N GLN A 104 7.58 -14.39 -2.63
CA GLN A 104 6.45 -13.73 -3.28
C GLN A 104 6.76 -12.26 -3.61
N VAL A 105 7.46 -11.55 -2.73
CA VAL A 105 7.92 -10.18 -3.01
C VAL A 105 8.87 -10.14 -4.21
N GLU A 106 9.77 -11.12 -4.32
CA GLU A 106 10.69 -11.25 -5.46
C GLU A 106 9.96 -11.62 -6.74
N ALA A 107 8.99 -12.54 -6.66
CA ALA A 107 8.21 -13.02 -7.80
C ALA A 107 7.08 -12.06 -8.23
N ILE A 108 6.98 -10.85 -7.69
CA ILE A 108 5.80 -9.97 -7.83
C ILE A 108 5.43 -9.65 -9.30
N PHE A 109 6.38 -9.73 -10.22
CA PHE A 109 6.18 -9.52 -11.66
C PHE A 109 6.09 -10.82 -12.46
N ASP A 110 6.33 -11.96 -11.85
CA ASP A 110 6.23 -13.28 -12.49
C ASP A 110 4.95 -13.99 -12.07
N LEU A 111 3.88 -13.80 -12.84
CA LEU A 111 2.59 -14.46 -12.58
C LEU A 111 2.62 -15.98 -12.74
N ALA A 112 3.65 -16.53 -13.43
CA ALA A 112 3.82 -17.97 -13.63
C ALA A 112 4.52 -18.65 -12.44
N SER A 113 5.08 -17.86 -11.52
CA SER A 113 5.79 -18.40 -10.35
C SER A 113 4.91 -19.36 -9.55
N PRO A 114 5.48 -20.49 -9.10
CA PRO A 114 4.77 -21.43 -8.22
C PRO A 114 4.49 -20.86 -6.81
N ALA A 115 5.06 -19.70 -6.46
CA ALA A 115 4.81 -18.99 -5.21
C ALA A 115 3.36 -18.48 -5.11
N TRP A 116 2.62 -18.39 -6.22
CA TRP A 116 1.26 -17.86 -6.29
C TRP A 116 0.21 -18.95 -6.34
N ASP A 117 -0.80 -18.85 -5.50
CA ASP A 117 -2.04 -19.61 -5.65
C ASP A 117 -2.97 -18.96 -6.70
N ALA A 118 -4.14 -19.54 -6.91
CA ALA A 118 -5.10 -19.05 -7.90
C ALA A 118 -5.67 -17.68 -7.53
N LYS A 119 -5.91 -17.43 -6.23
CA LYS A 119 -6.39 -16.16 -5.70
C LYS A 119 -5.35 -15.06 -5.92
N ASP A 120 -4.09 -15.32 -5.55
CA ASP A 120 -3.00 -14.36 -5.72
C ASP A 120 -2.81 -13.98 -7.19
N ARG A 121 -2.84 -14.97 -8.10
CA ARG A 121 -2.75 -14.71 -9.55
C ARG A 121 -3.90 -13.83 -10.05
N ALA A 122 -5.12 -14.06 -9.59
CA ALA A 122 -6.26 -13.23 -9.98
C ALA A 122 -6.09 -11.78 -9.49
N LEU A 123 -5.61 -11.59 -8.25
CA LEU A 123 -5.32 -10.27 -7.68
C LEU A 123 -4.20 -9.55 -8.44
N LEU A 124 -3.11 -10.24 -8.74
CA LEU A 124 -1.98 -9.65 -9.48
C LEU A 124 -2.37 -9.27 -10.92
N ARG A 125 -3.22 -10.07 -11.58
CA ARG A 125 -3.81 -9.72 -12.88
C ARG A 125 -4.70 -8.49 -12.79
N LEU A 126 -5.52 -8.37 -11.74
CA LEU A 126 -6.31 -7.16 -11.49
C LEU A 126 -5.40 -5.93 -11.35
N ALA A 127 -4.30 -6.04 -10.61
CA ALA A 127 -3.35 -4.95 -10.47
C ALA A 127 -2.76 -4.51 -11.82
N GLU A 128 -2.45 -5.46 -12.72
CA GLU A 128 -1.96 -5.16 -14.07
C GLU A 128 -2.99 -4.41 -14.93
N GLU A 129 -4.28 -4.77 -14.81
CA GLU A 129 -5.35 -4.05 -15.51
C GLU A 129 -5.58 -2.64 -14.94
N MET A 130 -5.26 -2.40 -13.67
CA MET A 130 -5.44 -1.10 -13.00
C MET A 130 -4.25 -0.15 -13.15
N MET A 131 -3.20 -0.51 -13.89
CA MET A 131 -2.01 0.33 -14.03
C MET A 131 -2.29 1.60 -14.82
N LEU A 132 -1.65 2.71 -14.42
CA LEU A 132 -1.74 3.98 -15.14
C LEU A 132 -1.23 3.89 -16.59
N GLN A 133 -0.29 2.98 -16.87
CA GLN A 133 0.23 2.74 -18.21
C GLN A 133 -0.70 1.89 -19.08
N ASN A 134 -1.66 1.19 -18.49
CA ASN A 134 -2.62 0.37 -19.18
C ASN A 134 -3.94 1.13 -19.37
N MET A 135 -3.97 2.08 -20.32
CA MET A 135 -5.15 2.92 -20.58
C MET A 135 -6.35 2.12 -21.09
N ASP A 136 -6.11 0.90 -21.63
CA ASP A 136 -7.13 -0.02 -22.11
C ASP A 136 -7.42 -1.18 -21.13
N GLY A 137 -6.93 -1.06 -19.90
CA GLY A 137 -7.14 -2.06 -18.86
C GLY A 137 -8.61 -2.32 -18.58
N GLN A 138 -8.98 -3.60 -18.47
CA GLN A 138 -10.37 -4.02 -18.35
C GLN A 138 -10.57 -5.09 -17.29
N LEU A 139 -11.58 -4.92 -16.46
CA LEU A 139 -12.13 -6.01 -15.66
C LEU A 139 -12.96 -6.93 -16.56
N THR A 140 -12.30 -7.84 -17.26
CA THR A 140 -12.99 -8.79 -18.16
C THR A 140 -13.92 -9.71 -17.37
N PRO A 141 -15.00 -10.27 -18.02
CA PRO A 141 -15.86 -11.26 -17.36
C PRO A 141 -15.10 -12.48 -16.82
N ALA A 142 -14.00 -12.88 -17.47
CA ALA A 142 -13.15 -13.98 -17.00
C ALA A 142 -12.43 -13.58 -15.70
N LEU A 143 -11.73 -12.44 -15.70
CA LEU A 143 -11.05 -11.95 -14.50
C LEU A 143 -12.03 -11.70 -13.34
N HIS A 144 -13.21 -11.15 -13.62
CA HIS A 144 -14.25 -10.97 -12.60
C HIS A 144 -14.71 -12.31 -12.00
N ARG A 145 -14.90 -13.38 -12.83
CA ARG A 145 -15.23 -14.71 -12.29
C ARG A 145 -14.11 -15.26 -11.40
N ASP A 146 -12.84 -15.15 -11.85
CA ASP A 146 -11.68 -15.63 -11.08
C ASP A 146 -11.58 -14.94 -9.72
N LEU A 147 -11.76 -13.60 -9.68
CA LEU A 147 -11.78 -12.83 -8.44
C LEU A 147 -12.96 -13.21 -7.51
N ARG A 148 -14.11 -13.56 -8.09
CA ARG A 148 -15.31 -13.95 -7.33
C ARG A 148 -15.24 -15.38 -6.78
N ALA A 149 -14.37 -16.23 -7.32
CA ALA A 149 -14.18 -17.61 -6.88
C ALA A 149 -13.45 -17.74 -5.53
N HIS A 150 -12.82 -16.66 -5.08
CA HIS A 150 -12.02 -16.58 -3.86
C HIS A 150 -12.50 -15.46 -2.92
#